data_fc8e9d18777e6b8b02c817180de81e48
#
_entry.id   fc8e9d18777e6b8b02c817180de81e48
#
_cell.length_a   1.000
_cell.length_b   1.000
_cell.length_c   1.000
_cell.angle_alpha   90.00
_cell.angle_beta   90.00
_cell.angle_gamma   90.00
#
_symmetry.space_group_name_H-M   'P 1'
#
loop_
_entity.id
_entity.type
_entity.pdbx_description
1 polymer ?
#
loop_
_entity_poly.entity_id
_entity_poly.type
_entity_poly.pdbx_seq_one_letter_code
_entity_poly.pdbx_strand_id
1 'polypeptide(L)'
;MATLQHQAAQQQQHQPPTLQSHAHAVSSSAAPPKASSYTALPPPAAYTPLRYASNRKTIYDRNLNRARTSELSLASFAHLFNTLIAYHQARAPSVSDLEARLAQSAYPIGVKLLDLLLLRMPPRTAVRPTRLLDLLQFIHTTLWRSLFGRTADALEASTANSNEYMIVDNDPLVNTYISIPKEMSQLNCAAFVGGIIEGVCDSAGFSTDAVTAHWAEGDELWPSKTIFLVKFKVEVVEREEALKAGAGAGAGG
;
A
#
# COMPACT_ATOMS: atom_id res chain seq x y z
N MET A 1 -62.51 -13.99 -16.54
CA MET A 1 -63.47 -13.01 -16.05
C MET A 1 -63.31 -12.95 -14.56
N ALA A 2 -63.22 -11.72 -13.99
CA ALA A 2 -63.12 -11.35 -12.59
C ALA A 2 -61.82 -11.86 -11.91
N THR A 3 -60.86 -11.03 -11.52
CA THR A 3 -60.89 -9.90 -10.59
C THR A 3 -59.64 -9.03 -10.78
N LEU A 4 -59.81 -7.97 -11.50
CA LEU A 4 -58.97 -6.76 -11.41
C LEU A 4 -59.84 -5.73 -10.67
N GLN A 5 -59.53 -5.47 -9.41
CA GLN A 5 -59.94 -4.27 -8.63
C GLN A 5 -59.58 -4.52 -7.17
N HIS A 6 -58.51 -3.90 -6.71
CA HIS A 6 -58.30 -3.30 -5.38
C HIS A 6 -56.82 -3.17 -5.08
N GLN A 7 -56.25 -2.10 -5.58
CA GLN A 7 -55.08 -1.47 -4.91
C GLN A 7 -54.80 -0.10 -5.55
N ALA A 8 -55.73 0.79 -5.35
CA ALA A 8 -55.52 2.23 -5.56
C ALA A 8 -56.12 2.92 -4.35
N ALA A 9 -55.30 3.20 -3.34
CA ALA A 9 -55.50 4.23 -2.31
C ALA A 9 -54.48 3.98 -1.19
N GLN A 10 -53.39 4.73 -1.21
CA GLN A 10 -52.72 5.31 -0.05
C GLN A 10 -51.37 5.91 -0.45
N GLN A 11 -51.43 6.98 -1.25
CA GLN A 11 -50.35 7.94 -1.28
C GLN A 11 -50.77 9.08 -0.37
N GLN A 12 -50.42 9.07 0.90
CA GLN A 12 -50.46 10.20 1.79
C GLN A 12 -49.12 10.94 1.75
N GLN A 13 -49.20 12.15 1.27
CA GLN A 13 -48.20 13.19 1.22
C GLN A 13 -47.70 13.51 2.63
N HIS A 14 -46.39 13.36 2.85
CA HIS A 14 -45.71 14.02 3.96
C HIS A 14 -45.09 15.33 3.44
N GLN A 15 -45.74 16.45 3.73
CA GLN A 15 -45.16 17.79 3.65
C GLN A 15 -44.34 18.08 4.92
N PRO A 16 -43.16 18.71 4.80
CA PRO A 16 -42.40 19.17 5.97
C PRO A 16 -43.04 20.46 6.54
N PRO A 17 -42.95 20.71 7.87
CA PRO A 17 -43.53 21.87 8.50
C PRO A 17 -42.77 23.16 8.17
N THR A 18 -43.48 24.16 7.69
CA THR A 18 -43.03 25.55 7.52
C THR A 18 -42.89 26.23 8.89
N LEU A 19 -41.69 26.69 9.19
CA LEU A 19 -41.40 27.56 10.32
C LEU A 19 -41.98 28.97 10.06
N GLN A 20 -43.03 29.34 10.78
CA GLN A 20 -43.57 30.70 10.85
C GLN A 20 -42.66 31.54 11.75
N SER A 21 -42.05 32.57 11.18
CA SER A 21 -41.35 33.62 11.92
C SER A 21 -42.36 34.61 12.48
N HIS A 22 -42.58 34.64 13.80
CA HIS A 22 -43.28 35.72 14.47
C HIS A 22 -42.35 36.91 14.68
N ALA A 23 -42.53 37.95 13.91
CA ALA A 23 -41.93 39.25 14.16
C ALA A 23 -42.76 39.99 15.22
N HIS A 24 -42.23 40.08 16.44
CA HIS A 24 -42.76 41.04 17.44
C HIS A 24 -42.00 42.37 17.28
N ALA A 25 -42.70 43.35 16.75
CA ALA A 25 -42.29 44.74 16.80
C ALA A 25 -42.52 45.28 18.22
N VAL A 26 -41.47 45.61 18.92
CA VAL A 26 -41.53 46.41 20.15
C VAL A 26 -40.83 47.72 19.87
N SER A 27 -41.66 48.78 19.74
CA SER A 27 -41.18 50.15 19.73
C SER A 27 -40.83 50.55 21.16
N SER A 28 -39.59 50.90 21.42
CA SER A 28 -39.18 51.58 22.64
C SER A 28 -38.18 52.66 22.26
N SER A 29 -38.64 53.90 22.41
CA SER A 29 -37.80 55.09 22.34
C SER A 29 -36.94 55.16 23.61
N ALA A 30 -35.64 55.05 23.46
CA ALA A 30 -34.66 55.37 24.51
C ALA A 30 -33.57 56.26 23.92
N ALA A 31 -33.27 57.36 24.61
CA ALA A 31 -32.29 58.37 24.26
C ALA A 31 -30.85 57.75 24.14
N PRO A 32 -29.95 58.36 23.37
CA PRO A 32 -28.61 57.80 23.17
C PRO A 32 -27.78 57.88 24.46
N PRO A 33 -27.10 56.81 24.85
CA PRO A 33 -26.15 56.87 25.97
C PRO A 33 -24.94 57.70 25.60
N LYS A 34 -24.50 58.51 26.57
CA LYS A 34 -23.29 59.35 26.50
C LYS A 34 -22.08 58.50 26.08
N ALA A 35 -21.27 59.06 25.17
CA ALA A 35 -20.01 58.48 24.73
C ALA A 35 -19.12 58.09 25.94
N SER A 36 -19.00 56.79 26.15
CA SER A 36 -18.03 56.21 27.07
C SER A 36 -16.69 56.30 26.38
N SER A 37 -15.72 56.90 27.07
CA SER A 37 -14.34 56.94 26.67
C SER A 37 -13.78 55.51 26.54
N TYR A 38 -13.68 55.04 25.33
CA TYR A 38 -12.99 53.80 25.09
C TYR A 38 -11.50 54.00 25.43
N THR A 39 -11.10 53.46 26.53
CA THR A 39 -9.66 53.28 26.86
C THR A 39 -9.14 52.39 25.73
N ALA A 40 -8.21 52.92 24.94
CA ALA A 40 -7.55 52.16 23.87
C ALA A 40 -7.00 50.85 24.46
N LEU A 41 -7.48 49.72 23.94
CA LEU A 41 -6.92 48.43 24.26
C LEU A 41 -5.40 48.51 24.01
N PRO A 42 -4.55 48.00 24.92
CA PRO A 42 -3.13 47.91 24.65
C PRO A 42 -2.91 47.21 23.32
N PRO A 43 -1.95 47.62 22.50
CA PRO A 43 -1.65 46.97 21.25
C PRO A 43 -1.45 45.47 21.51
N PRO A 44 -2.00 44.60 20.63
CA PRO A 44 -1.84 43.17 20.81
C PRO A 44 -0.37 42.89 21.00
N ALA A 45 -0.01 42.25 22.14
CA ALA A 45 1.34 41.84 22.42
C ALA A 45 1.88 41.16 21.14
N ALA A 46 3.03 41.69 20.67
CA ALA A 46 3.68 41.22 19.47
C ALA A 46 3.66 39.69 19.53
N TYR A 47 2.93 39.05 18.60
CA TYR A 47 2.98 37.62 18.45
C TYR A 47 4.42 37.26 18.15
N THR A 48 5.15 36.89 19.18
CA THR A 48 6.39 36.16 18.94
C THR A 48 5.98 34.88 18.24
N PRO A 49 6.30 34.71 16.94
CA PRO A 49 6.03 33.46 16.28
C PRO A 49 6.72 32.40 17.14
N LEU A 50 5.96 31.43 17.62
CA LEU A 50 6.50 30.27 18.32
C LEU A 50 7.53 29.63 17.39
N ARG A 51 8.79 30.05 17.53
CA ARG A 51 9.92 29.58 16.70
C ARG A 51 10.23 28.10 16.92
N TYR A 52 9.59 27.50 17.89
CA TYR A 52 9.69 26.08 18.18
C TYR A 52 8.30 25.50 18.12
N ALA A 53 8.08 24.64 17.13
CA ALA A 53 6.96 23.73 17.19
C ALA A 53 6.96 23.11 18.57
N SER A 54 5.93 23.40 19.39
CA SER A 54 5.88 22.85 20.73
C SER A 54 5.95 21.33 20.56
N ASN A 55 6.91 20.67 21.21
CA ASN A 55 7.00 19.22 21.27
C ASN A 55 5.79 18.58 21.97
N ARG A 56 4.84 19.38 22.39
CA ARG A 56 3.55 18.93 22.92
C ARG A 56 2.70 18.49 21.74
N LYS A 57 2.65 17.19 21.54
CA LYS A 57 1.71 16.57 20.61
C LYS A 57 0.31 17.01 20.97
N THR A 58 -0.39 17.62 20.02
CA THR A 58 -1.80 17.99 20.21
C THR A 58 -2.63 16.70 20.30
N ILE A 59 -3.89 16.82 20.75
CA ILE A 59 -4.80 15.69 20.83
C ILE A 59 -5.03 15.05 19.45
N TYR A 60 -4.93 15.84 18.38
CA TYR A 60 -5.06 15.40 17.00
C TYR A 60 -3.80 14.67 16.49
N ASP A 61 -2.62 15.04 16.99
CA ASP A 61 -1.34 14.42 16.58
C ASP A 61 -1.04 13.14 17.35
N ARG A 62 -1.74 12.87 18.47
CA ARG A 62 -1.46 11.73 19.34
C ARG A 62 -1.57 10.39 18.65
N ASN A 63 -2.51 10.25 17.72
CA ASN A 63 -2.74 8.99 17.00
C ASN A 63 -1.89 8.89 15.73
N LEU A 64 -1.59 10.01 15.07
CA LEU A 64 -0.81 10.05 13.84
C LEU A 64 0.70 9.83 14.04
N ASN A 65 1.21 10.15 15.25
CA ASN A 65 2.66 10.11 15.54
C ASN A 65 3.06 9.03 16.55
N ARG A 66 2.21 8.10 16.90
CA ARG A 66 2.54 7.01 17.83
C ARG A 66 3.51 6.00 17.23
N ALA A 67 3.33 5.69 15.94
CA ALA A 67 4.30 4.98 15.15
C ALA A 67 4.98 6.00 14.22
N ARG A 68 6.29 5.90 14.02
CA ARG A 68 7.02 6.71 13.02
C ARG A 68 6.57 6.39 11.59
N THR A 69 5.70 5.44 11.42
CA THR A 69 5.08 4.98 10.17
C THR A 69 3.61 5.35 10.17
N SER A 70 3.13 5.85 9.03
CA SER A 70 1.70 6.05 8.80
C SER A 70 1.03 4.70 8.64
N GLU A 71 0.09 4.39 9.52
CA GLU A 71 -0.70 3.16 9.45
C GLU A 71 -2.05 3.46 8.80
N LEU A 72 -2.46 2.62 7.88
CA LEU A 72 -3.78 2.63 7.27
C LEU A 72 -4.63 1.49 7.82
N SER A 73 -5.95 1.65 7.75
CA SER A 73 -6.86 0.56 8.12
C SER A 73 -6.69 -0.61 7.15
N LEU A 74 -6.55 -1.82 7.71
CA LEU A 74 -6.47 -3.06 6.94
C LEU A 74 -7.73 -3.29 6.10
N ALA A 75 -8.90 -2.88 6.61
CA ALA A 75 -10.15 -2.93 5.85
C ALA A 75 -10.10 -2.04 4.60
N SER A 76 -9.48 -0.84 4.69
CA SER A 76 -9.31 0.04 3.53
C SER A 76 -8.42 -0.60 2.47
N PHE A 77 -7.35 -1.27 2.89
CA PHE A 77 -6.50 -2.05 1.99
C PHE A 77 -7.30 -3.17 1.31
N ALA A 78 -8.03 -3.97 2.09
CA ALA A 78 -8.80 -5.09 1.57
C ALA A 78 -9.84 -4.62 0.52
N HIS A 79 -10.59 -3.56 0.80
CA HIS A 79 -11.56 -3.01 -0.15
C HIS A 79 -10.90 -2.48 -1.43
N LEU A 80 -9.79 -1.74 -1.30
CA LEU A 80 -9.07 -1.21 -2.46
C LEU A 80 -8.52 -2.33 -3.33
N PHE A 81 -7.91 -3.34 -2.72
CA PHE A 81 -7.32 -4.46 -3.43
C PHE A 81 -8.38 -5.33 -4.11
N ASN A 82 -9.50 -5.62 -3.43
CA ASN A 82 -10.63 -6.33 -4.04
C ASN A 82 -11.22 -5.56 -5.25
N THR A 83 -11.30 -4.23 -5.15
CA THR A 83 -11.76 -3.38 -6.26
C THR A 83 -10.78 -3.46 -7.45
N LEU A 84 -9.48 -3.46 -7.18
CA LEU A 84 -8.44 -3.61 -8.20
C LEU A 84 -8.56 -4.95 -8.92
N ILE A 85 -8.73 -6.05 -8.16
CA ILE A 85 -8.91 -7.39 -8.73
C ILE A 85 -10.17 -7.43 -9.60
N ALA A 86 -11.31 -6.97 -9.10
CA ALA A 86 -12.56 -6.94 -9.85
C ALA A 86 -12.45 -6.10 -11.13
N TYR A 87 -11.74 -4.99 -11.09
CA TYR A 87 -11.46 -4.15 -12.25
C TYR A 87 -10.68 -4.89 -13.33
N HIS A 88 -9.63 -5.64 -12.96
CA HIS A 88 -8.83 -6.40 -13.90
C HIS A 88 -9.53 -7.67 -14.36
N GLN A 89 -10.25 -8.35 -13.47
CA GLN A 89 -11.03 -9.54 -13.80
C GLN A 89 -12.06 -9.29 -14.91
N ALA A 90 -12.76 -8.15 -14.85
CA ALA A 90 -13.72 -7.77 -15.89
C ALA A 90 -13.08 -7.55 -17.29
N ARG A 91 -11.75 -7.48 -17.36
CA ARG A 91 -10.98 -7.17 -18.58
C ARG A 91 -10.01 -8.27 -18.99
N ALA A 92 -9.83 -9.27 -18.16
CA ALA A 92 -8.93 -10.40 -18.40
C ALA A 92 -9.71 -11.57 -19.00
N PRO A 93 -9.28 -12.13 -20.14
CA PRO A 93 -9.92 -13.30 -20.75
C PRO A 93 -9.53 -14.63 -20.09
N SER A 94 -8.41 -14.65 -19.34
CA SER A 94 -7.88 -15.85 -18.69
C SER A 94 -7.29 -15.54 -17.32
N VAL A 95 -7.04 -16.59 -16.52
CA VAL A 95 -6.41 -16.46 -15.20
C VAL A 95 -5.00 -15.90 -15.34
N SER A 96 -4.21 -16.41 -16.28
CA SER A 96 -2.84 -15.94 -16.52
C SER A 96 -2.79 -14.48 -16.98
N ASP A 97 -3.76 -14.02 -17.78
CA ASP A 97 -3.86 -12.61 -18.17
C ASP A 97 -4.22 -11.72 -16.96
N LEU A 98 -5.07 -12.22 -16.07
CA LEU A 98 -5.39 -11.51 -14.82
C LEU A 98 -4.16 -11.35 -13.94
N GLU A 99 -3.39 -12.39 -13.73
CA GLU A 99 -2.13 -12.34 -12.96
C GLU A 99 -1.13 -11.39 -13.60
N ALA A 100 -0.95 -11.44 -14.91
CA ALA A 100 -0.08 -10.53 -15.65
C ALA A 100 -0.51 -9.06 -15.50
N ARG A 101 -1.83 -8.77 -15.55
CA ARG A 101 -2.37 -7.43 -15.34
C ARG A 101 -2.17 -6.92 -13.91
N LEU A 102 -2.33 -7.81 -12.93
CA LEU A 102 -2.05 -7.48 -11.53
C LEU A 102 -0.58 -7.14 -11.34
N ALA A 103 0.34 -7.95 -11.88
CA ALA A 103 1.77 -7.70 -11.83
C ALA A 103 2.14 -6.39 -12.53
N GLN A 104 1.62 -6.15 -13.73
CA GLN A 104 1.84 -4.91 -14.49
C GLN A 104 1.38 -3.65 -13.73
N SER A 105 0.25 -3.74 -13.02
CA SER A 105 -0.28 -2.62 -12.22
C SER A 105 0.62 -2.32 -11.01
N ALA A 106 1.28 -3.33 -10.48
CA ALA A 106 2.15 -3.25 -9.31
C ALA A 106 3.60 -2.85 -9.64
N TYR A 107 4.06 -3.13 -10.86
CA TYR A 107 5.42 -2.84 -11.32
C TYR A 107 5.86 -1.38 -11.04
N PRO A 108 5.09 -0.32 -11.40
CA PRO A 108 5.49 1.06 -11.12
C PRO A 108 5.56 1.38 -9.63
N ILE A 109 4.88 0.61 -8.78
CA ILE A 109 4.99 0.73 -7.32
C ILE A 109 6.38 0.26 -6.88
N GLY A 110 6.84 -0.90 -7.38
CA GLY A 110 8.15 -1.45 -7.10
C GLY A 110 9.29 -0.49 -7.47
N VAL A 111 9.23 0.09 -8.67
CA VAL A 111 10.20 1.09 -9.15
C VAL A 111 10.33 2.27 -8.17
N LYS A 112 9.20 2.83 -7.72
CA LYS A 112 9.20 3.96 -6.79
C LYS A 112 9.59 3.56 -5.37
N LEU A 113 9.30 2.32 -4.99
CA LEU A 113 9.52 1.83 -3.63
C LEU A 113 11.01 1.67 -3.33
N LEU A 114 11.82 1.25 -4.30
CA LEU A 114 13.27 1.13 -4.13
C LEU A 114 13.87 2.49 -3.71
N ASP A 115 13.61 3.54 -4.47
CA ASP A 115 14.15 4.87 -4.19
C ASP A 115 13.64 5.41 -2.85
N LEU A 116 12.36 5.21 -2.55
CA LEU A 116 11.75 5.62 -1.29
C LEU A 116 12.39 4.91 -0.09
N LEU A 117 12.65 3.60 -0.19
CA LEU A 117 13.26 2.82 0.89
C LEU A 117 14.71 3.23 1.11
N LEU A 118 15.48 3.41 0.03
CA LEU A 118 16.86 3.89 0.12
C LEU A 118 16.94 5.28 0.76
N LEU A 119 16.02 6.19 0.39
CA LEU A 119 15.94 7.54 0.97
C LEU A 119 15.61 7.51 2.48
N ARG A 120 14.77 6.57 2.91
CA ARG A 120 14.36 6.42 4.33
C ARG A 120 15.38 5.70 5.20
N MET A 121 16.31 5.00 4.61
CA MET A 121 17.39 4.34 5.35
C MET A 121 18.32 5.36 6.00
N PRO A 122 18.92 5.04 7.18
CA PRO A 122 19.96 5.86 7.77
C PRO A 122 21.12 6.05 6.78
N PRO A 123 21.72 7.24 6.67
CA PRO A 123 22.75 7.54 5.65
C PRO A 123 23.95 6.57 5.65
N ARG A 124 24.22 5.95 6.80
CA ARG A 124 25.33 4.98 6.93
C ARG A 124 25.01 3.60 6.35
N THR A 125 23.73 3.25 6.21
CA THR A 125 23.25 1.95 5.74
C THR A 125 22.50 2.05 4.42
N ALA A 126 22.29 3.27 3.91
CA ALA A 126 21.63 3.53 2.63
C ALA A 126 22.59 3.22 1.46
N VAL A 127 22.88 1.94 1.28
CA VAL A 127 23.70 1.47 0.16
C VAL A 127 22.77 0.79 -0.84
N ARG A 128 22.84 1.23 -2.10
CA ARG A 128 22.13 0.56 -3.18
C ARG A 128 22.72 -0.83 -3.38
N PRO A 129 21.92 -1.89 -3.46
CA PRO A 129 22.44 -3.23 -3.72
C PRO A 129 23.20 -3.29 -5.03
N THR A 130 24.45 -3.74 -4.99
CA THR A 130 25.32 -3.89 -6.16
C THR A 130 25.53 -5.33 -6.57
N ARG A 131 25.28 -6.27 -5.66
CA ARG A 131 25.34 -7.70 -5.88
C ARG A 131 23.94 -8.32 -5.86
N LEU A 132 23.76 -9.39 -6.59
CA LEU A 132 22.46 -10.06 -6.70
C LEU A 132 21.96 -10.57 -5.34
N LEU A 133 22.84 -11.17 -4.54
CA LEU A 133 22.46 -11.63 -3.19
C LEU A 133 22.07 -10.49 -2.26
N ASP A 134 22.77 -9.34 -2.34
CA ASP A 134 22.41 -8.15 -1.55
C ASP A 134 21.02 -7.63 -1.92
N LEU A 135 20.68 -7.63 -3.23
CA LEU A 135 19.35 -7.27 -3.69
C LEU A 135 18.28 -8.23 -3.15
N LEU A 136 18.50 -9.52 -3.28
CA LEU A 136 17.55 -10.53 -2.79
C LEU A 136 17.36 -10.43 -1.28
N GLN A 137 18.43 -10.19 -0.53
CA GLN A 137 18.36 -9.98 0.91
C GLN A 137 17.67 -8.66 1.27
N PHE A 138 17.86 -7.61 0.48
CA PHE A 138 17.13 -6.36 0.61
C PHE A 138 15.63 -6.56 0.40
N ILE A 139 15.24 -7.33 -0.61
CA ILE A 139 13.83 -7.69 -0.88
C ILE A 139 13.27 -8.50 0.29
N HIS A 140 13.93 -9.59 0.67
CA HIS A 140 13.52 -10.49 1.75
C HIS A 140 13.31 -9.77 3.09
N THR A 141 14.16 -8.80 3.43
CA THR A 141 14.14 -8.15 4.74
C THR A 141 13.51 -6.75 4.69
N THR A 142 14.04 -5.86 3.89
CA THR A 142 13.69 -4.43 3.93
C THR A 142 12.39 -4.15 3.20
N LEU A 143 12.25 -4.68 1.98
CA LEU A 143 11.03 -4.53 1.20
C LEU A 143 9.85 -5.20 1.91
N TRP A 144 9.99 -6.47 2.32
CA TRP A 144 8.94 -7.21 3.02
C TRP A 144 8.50 -6.53 4.31
N ARG A 145 9.46 -6.04 5.10
CA ARG A 145 9.15 -5.30 6.32
C ARG A 145 8.41 -4.00 6.06
N SER A 146 8.70 -3.33 4.96
CA SER A 146 7.99 -2.12 4.56
C SER A 146 6.57 -2.39 4.09
N LEU A 147 6.33 -3.49 3.41
CA LEU A 147 5.02 -3.87 2.86
C LEU A 147 4.13 -4.55 3.92
N PHE A 148 4.70 -5.48 4.67
CA PHE A 148 3.94 -6.42 5.52
C PHE A 148 4.30 -6.35 7.01
N GLY A 149 5.25 -5.49 7.41
CA GLY A 149 5.68 -5.34 8.80
C GLY A 149 6.59 -6.46 9.32
N ARG A 150 6.83 -7.52 8.53
CA ARG A 150 7.67 -8.68 8.84
C ARG A 150 8.64 -8.98 7.70
N THR A 151 9.63 -9.82 7.93
CA THR A 151 10.48 -10.36 6.86
C THR A 151 9.73 -11.46 6.11
N ALA A 152 10.15 -11.79 4.91
CA ALA A 152 9.70 -13.01 4.24
C ALA A 152 10.16 -14.24 5.05
N ASP A 153 9.53 -15.40 4.85
CA ASP A 153 9.81 -16.58 5.67
C ASP A 153 11.07 -17.31 5.22
N ALA A 154 11.29 -17.40 3.90
CA ALA A 154 12.52 -18.01 3.36
C ALA A 154 12.97 -17.34 2.06
N LEU A 155 14.27 -17.45 1.78
CA LEU A 155 14.90 -17.08 0.52
C LEU A 155 15.77 -18.26 0.10
N GLU A 156 15.45 -18.85 -1.04
CA GLU A 156 16.11 -20.05 -1.54
C GLU A 156 16.59 -19.85 -2.97
N ALA A 157 17.69 -20.48 -3.33
CA ALA A 157 18.16 -20.57 -4.71
C ALA A 157 17.65 -21.86 -5.34
N SER A 158 17.23 -21.80 -6.59
CA SER A 158 16.88 -23.01 -7.33
C SER A 158 18.08 -23.92 -7.50
N THR A 159 17.89 -25.21 -7.29
CA THR A 159 18.93 -26.23 -7.54
C THR A 159 19.02 -26.62 -9.02
N ALA A 160 17.95 -26.35 -9.77
CA ALA A 160 17.87 -26.69 -11.19
C ALA A 160 18.48 -25.61 -12.10
N ASN A 161 18.22 -24.34 -11.77
CA ASN A 161 18.64 -23.20 -12.59
C ASN A 161 19.36 -22.16 -11.74
N SER A 162 20.55 -21.75 -12.15
CA SER A 162 21.36 -20.75 -11.43
C SER A 162 20.81 -19.33 -11.49
N ASN A 163 19.85 -19.06 -12.38
CA ASN A 163 19.22 -17.75 -12.56
C ASN A 163 17.87 -17.63 -11.86
N GLU A 164 17.44 -18.64 -11.11
CA GLU A 164 16.14 -18.68 -10.44
C GLU A 164 16.30 -18.67 -8.93
N TYR A 165 15.54 -17.80 -8.28
CA TYR A 165 15.49 -17.65 -6.82
C TYR A 165 14.04 -17.65 -6.35
N MET A 166 13.81 -18.17 -5.18
CA MET A 166 12.50 -18.32 -4.58
C MET A 166 12.42 -17.53 -3.28
N ILE A 167 11.41 -16.66 -3.18
CA ILE A 167 11.07 -15.99 -1.94
C ILE A 167 9.77 -16.61 -1.44
N VAL A 168 9.77 -17.11 -0.22
CA VAL A 168 8.63 -17.81 0.36
C VAL A 168 7.94 -16.94 1.38
N ASP A 169 6.62 -16.85 1.27
CA ASP A 169 5.74 -16.22 2.24
C ASP A 169 4.63 -17.21 2.63
N ASN A 170 4.58 -17.57 3.91
CA ASN A 170 3.65 -18.58 4.42
C ASN A 170 2.20 -18.05 4.51
N ASP A 171 2.03 -16.76 4.74
CA ASP A 171 0.71 -16.13 4.85
C ASP A 171 0.73 -14.72 4.22
N PRO A 172 0.68 -14.64 2.89
CA PRO A 172 0.70 -13.37 2.18
C PRO A 172 -0.59 -12.59 2.43
N LEU A 173 -0.46 -11.38 2.99
CA LEU A 173 -1.56 -10.49 3.33
C LEU A 173 -2.53 -10.26 2.16
N VAL A 174 -2.02 -10.25 0.94
CA VAL A 174 -2.82 -10.00 -0.27
C VAL A 174 -3.83 -11.10 -0.56
N ASN A 175 -3.62 -12.32 -0.08
CA ASN A 175 -4.53 -13.45 -0.26
C ASN A 175 -5.53 -13.61 0.88
N THR A 176 -5.31 -12.98 2.04
CA THR A 176 -6.09 -13.22 3.27
C THR A 176 -7.57 -12.88 3.13
N TYR A 177 -7.91 -11.82 2.37
CA TYR A 177 -9.29 -11.33 2.26
C TYR A 177 -9.91 -11.64 0.88
N ILE A 178 -9.37 -12.61 0.17
CA ILE A 178 -9.84 -13.00 -1.16
C ILE A 178 -10.37 -14.42 -1.09
N SER A 179 -11.59 -14.61 -1.62
CA SER A 179 -12.17 -15.92 -1.84
C SER A 179 -12.13 -16.25 -3.33
N ILE A 180 -11.36 -17.27 -3.68
CA ILE A 180 -11.17 -17.68 -5.08
C ILE A 180 -12.21 -18.75 -5.42
N PRO A 181 -13.01 -18.57 -6.49
CA PRO A 181 -13.93 -19.59 -6.98
C PRO A 181 -13.17 -20.86 -7.40
N LYS A 182 -13.83 -22.03 -7.28
CA LYS A 182 -13.22 -23.32 -7.63
C LYS A 182 -12.77 -23.40 -9.09
N GLU A 183 -13.48 -22.70 -9.98
CA GLU A 183 -13.18 -22.63 -11.42
C GLU A 183 -11.88 -21.87 -11.70
N MET A 184 -11.44 -21.02 -10.76
CA MET A 184 -10.23 -20.21 -10.87
C MET A 184 -9.19 -20.61 -9.81
N SER A 185 -9.20 -21.85 -9.34
CA SER A 185 -8.35 -22.34 -8.23
C SER A 185 -6.83 -22.11 -8.43
N GLN A 186 -6.40 -21.98 -9.67
CA GLN A 186 -5.01 -21.67 -10.02
C GLN A 186 -4.62 -20.20 -9.83
N LEU A 187 -5.60 -19.29 -9.71
CA LEU A 187 -5.35 -17.87 -9.55
C LEU A 187 -4.57 -17.60 -8.26
N ASN A 188 -3.45 -16.90 -8.39
CA ASN A 188 -2.75 -16.37 -7.23
C ASN A 188 -2.69 -14.84 -7.28
N CYS A 189 -3.49 -14.17 -6.44
CA CYS A 189 -3.52 -12.71 -6.40
C CYS A 189 -2.21 -12.09 -5.88
N ALA A 190 -1.33 -12.90 -5.29
CA ALA A 190 0.02 -12.45 -4.93
C ALA A 190 0.92 -12.16 -6.17
N ALA A 191 0.47 -12.46 -7.40
CA ALA A 191 1.10 -11.95 -8.61
C ALA A 191 1.28 -10.41 -8.59
N PHE A 192 0.40 -9.70 -7.89
CA PHE A 192 0.56 -8.27 -7.61
C PHE A 192 1.87 -7.97 -6.86
N VAL A 193 2.20 -8.75 -5.84
CA VAL A 193 3.47 -8.62 -5.11
C VAL A 193 4.64 -9.03 -6.01
N GLY A 194 4.46 -10.03 -6.86
CA GLY A 194 5.43 -10.41 -7.91
C GLY A 194 5.81 -9.21 -8.78
N GLY A 195 4.83 -8.43 -9.24
CA GLY A 195 5.09 -7.21 -10.00
C GLY A 195 5.83 -6.12 -9.22
N ILE A 196 5.63 -6.01 -7.90
CA ILE A 196 6.42 -5.11 -7.05
C ILE A 196 7.88 -5.58 -7.01
N ILE A 197 8.11 -6.89 -6.83
CA ILE A 197 9.47 -7.47 -6.81
C ILE A 197 10.17 -7.21 -8.14
N GLU A 198 9.49 -7.46 -9.27
CA GLU A 198 10.00 -7.20 -10.61
C GLU A 198 10.43 -5.74 -10.78
N GLY A 199 9.57 -4.79 -10.40
CA GLY A 199 9.87 -3.36 -10.46
C GLY A 199 11.07 -2.95 -9.59
N VAL A 200 11.25 -3.57 -8.41
CA VAL A 200 12.42 -3.35 -7.54
C VAL A 200 13.68 -3.90 -8.19
N CYS A 201 13.64 -5.12 -8.73
CA CYS A 201 14.79 -5.75 -9.40
C CYS A 201 15.26 -4.92 -10.59
N ASP A 202 14.37 -4.58 -11.48
CA ASP A 202 14.68 -3.82 -12.69
C ASP A 202 15.21 -2.41 -12.37
N SER A 203 14.59 -1.72 -11.41
CA SER A 203 15.06 -0.40 -10.98
C SER A 203 16.42 -0.45 -10.27
N ALA A 204 16.76 -1.58 -9.64
CA ALA A 204 18.09 -1.81 -9.07
C ALA A 204 19.15 -2.13 -10.13
N GLY A 205 18.76 -2.37 -11.39
CA GLY A 205 19.64 -2.73 -12.49
C GLY A 205 19.91 -4.23 -12.58
N PHE A 206 19.01 -5.06 -12.06
CA PHE A 206 19.01 -6.51 -12.17
C PHE A 206 17.77 -6.94 -12.96
N SER A 207 17.89 -6.91 -14.29
CA SER A 207 16.77 -7.21 -15.17
C SER A 207 16.26 -8.63 -14.98
N THR A 208 14.96 -8.74 -14.79
CA THR A 208 14.27 -10.00 -14.66
C THR A 208 13.70 -10.47 -16.01
N ASP A 209 13.57 -11.77 -16.16
CA ASP A 209 12.87 -12.40 -17.28
C ASP A 209 11.37 -12.54 -16.94
N ALA A 210 11.12 -13.03 -15.73
CA ALA A 210 9.77 -13.13 -15.18
C ALA A 210 9.81 -13.20 -13.64
N VAL A 211 8.78 -12.64 -13.00
CA VAL A 211 8.49 -12.88 -11.58
C VAL A 211 7.07 -13.42 -11.46
N THR A 212 6.95 -14.65 -10.97
CA THR A 212 5.68 -15.36 -10.88
C THR A 212 5.39 -15.78 -9.44
N ALA A 213 4.12 -15.82 -9.08
CA ALA A 213 3.67 -16.28 -7.77
C ALA A 213 2.95 -17.61 -7.91
N HIS A 214 3.37 -18.59 -7.14
CA HIS A 214 2.83 -19.95 -7.17
C HIS A 214 2.37 -20.38 -5.79
N TRP A 215 1.30 -21.16 -5.74
CA TRP A 215 0.89 -21.84 -4.52
C TRP A 215 1.91 -22.93 -4.16
N ALA A 216 2.27 -23.01 -2.88
CA ALA A 216 3.06 -24.14 -2.41
C ALA A 216 2.15 -25.34 -2.21
N GLU A 217 2.45 -26.45 -2.88
CA GLU A 217 1.70 -27.69 -2.73
C GLU A 217 2.12 -28.46 -1.47
N GLY A 218 1.16 -29.08 -0.80
CA GLY A 218 1.42 -30.08 0.24
C GLY A 218 1.72 -29.55 1.65
N ASP A 219 1.58 -28.26 1.91
CA ASP A 219 1.77 -27.71 3.26
C ASP A 219 0.41 -27.53 3.97
N GLU A 220 0.04 -28.52 4.81
CA GLU A 220 -1.23 -28.47 5.56
C GLU A 220 -1.27 -27.35 6.60
N LEU A 221 -0.12 -26.91 7.10
CA LEU A 221 -0.02 -25.84 8.10
C LEU A 221 -0.25 -24.46 7.49
N TRP A 222 0.13 -24.28 6.24
CA TRP A 222 0.09 -22.99 5.54
C TRP A 222 -0.61 -23.11 4.18
N PRO A 223 -1.94 -23.20 4.15
CA PRO A 223 -2.69 -23.41 2.91
C PRO A 223 -2.60 -22.21 1.93
N SER A 224 -2.25 -21.04 2.43
CA SER A 224 -2.05 -19.81 1.63
C SER A 224 -0.59 -19.56 1.25
N LYS A 225 0.33 -20.47 1.60
CA LYS A 225 1.76 -20.35 1.32
C LYS A 225 2.02 -20.10 -0.17
N THR A 226 2.72 -19.02 -0.43
CA THR A 226 3.05 -18.59 -1.79
C THR A 226 4.56 -18.54 -1.98
N ILE A 227 5.00 -19.03 -3.11
CA ILE A 227 6.39 -18.99 -3.56
C ILE A 227 6.48 -18.00 -4.71
N PHE A 228 7.29 -16.96 -4.53
CA PHE A 228 7.61 -16.01 -5.58
C PHE A 228 8.86 -16.47 -6.28
N LEU A 229 8.70 -16.95 -7.51
CA LEU A 229 9.81 -17.36 -8.36
C LEU A 229 10.34 -16.15 -9.13
N VAL A 230 11.57 -15.75 -8.85
CA VAL A 230 12.25 -14.64 -9.50
C VAL A 230 13.26 -15.22 -10.48
N LYS A 231 13.05 -15.00 -11.76
CA LYS A 231 13.93 -15.45 -12.82
C LYS A 231 14.67 -14.26 -13.41
N PHE A 232 15.99 -14.26 -13.27
CA PHE A 232 16.85 -13.21 -13.81
C PHE A 232 17.31 -13.53 -15.23
N LYS A 233 17.57 -12.47 -16.01
CA LYS A 233 18.18 -12.61 -17.33
C LYS A 233 19.60 -13.16 -17.22
N VAL A 234 20.03 -13.86 -18.24
CA VAL A 234 21.36 -14.47 -18.30
C VAL A 234 22.49 -13.45 -18.09
N GLU A 235 22.33 -12.24 -18.62
CA GLU A 235 23.28 -11.14 -18.46
C GLU A 235 23.55 -10.79 -16.99
N VAL A 236 22.55 -10.91 -16.12
CA VAL A 236 22.69 -10.65 -14.68
C VAL A 236 23.53 -11.72 -14.01
N VAL A 237 23.33 -12.99 -14.40
CA VAL A 237 24.09 -14.13 -13.86
C VAL A 237 25.54 -14.05 -14.32
N GLU A 238 25.79 -13.80 -15.61
CA GLU A 238 27.14 -13.63 -16.17
C GLU A 238 27.88 -12.49 -15.47
N ARG A 239 27.22 -11.36 -15.22
CA ARG A 239 27.78 -10.25 -14.44
C ARG A 239 28.20 -10.68 -13.04
N GLU A 240 27.34 -11.45 -12.34
CA GLU A 240 27.66 -11.96 -11.00
C GLU A 240 28.81 -12.93 -10.99
N GLU A 241 28.93 -13.80 -12.00
CA GLU A 241 30.03 -14.72 -12.14
C GLU A 241 31.35 -14.00 -12.41
N ALA A 242 31.35 -13.00 -13.29
CA ALA A 242 32.51 -12.16 -13.56
C ALA A 242 32.98 -11.41 -12.30
N LEU A 243 32.03 -10.88 -11.49
CA LEU A 243 32.37 -10.22 -10.24
C LEU A 243 32.90 -11.17 -9.17
N LYS A 244 32.44 -12.42 -9.14
CA LYS A 244 32.98 -13.47 -8.26
C LYS A 244 34.43 -13.85 -8.67
N ALA A 245 34.66 -14.02 -9.95
CA ALA A 245 36.00 -14.35 -10.50
C ALA A 245 37.02 -13.23 -10.23
N GLY A 246 36.60 -11.94 -10.42
CA GLY A 246 37.47 -10.80 -10.16
C GLY A 246 37.81 -10.63 -8.66
N ALA A 247 36.88 -10.93 -7.76
CA ALA A 247 37.11 -10.89 -6.31
C ALA A 247 38.10 -11.98 -5.84
N GLY A 248 38.09 -13.17 -6.49
CA GLY A 248 39.02 -14.24 -6.20
C GLY A 248 40.46 -13.96 -6.66
N ALA A 249 40.65 -13.23 -7.75
CA ALA A 249 41.95 -12.86 -8.27
C ALA A 249 42.68 -11.78 -7.44
N GLY A 250 41.95 -10.95 -6.70
CA GLY A 250 42.52 -9.89 -5.85
C GLY A 250 42.94 -10.33 -4.44
N ALA A 251 42.57 -11.53 -4.01
CA ALA A 251 42.88 -12.05 -2.67
C ALA A 251 44.15 -12.92 -2.61
N GLY A 252 44.88 -13.11 -3.73
CA GLY A 252 46.04 -13.94 -3.86
C GLY A 252 47.33 -13.18 -4.18
N GLY A 253 47.40 -11.86 -3.98
CA GLY A 253 48.57 -11.04 -4.22
C GLY A 253 49.22 -10.48 -2.96
#